data_027c7fa1e50968dd566bee900ac6eb0f
#
_entry.id   027c7fa1e50968dd566bee900ac6eb0f
#
_cell.length_a   1.000
_cell.length_b   1.000
_cell.length_c   1.000
_cell.angle_alpha   90.00
_cell.angle_beta   90.00
_cell.angle_gamma   90.00
#
_symmetry.space_group_name_H-M   'P 1'
#
loop_
_entity.id
_entity.type
_entity.pdbx_description
1 polymer ?
#
loop_
_entity_poly.entity_id
_entity_poly.type
_entity_poly.pdbx_seq_one_letter_code
_entity_poly.pdbx_strand_id
1 'polypeptide(L)'
;MVGTFKLKLREPEPVKRVLKHIRVGESTKTCEITLTSTKYVNIYWGDGSVDYDVAGKDLAVSHDYAENGDYFPVITGCIDEIESFTTNAIIVWERI
;
A
#
# COMPACT_ATOMS: atom_id res chain seq x y z
N MET A 1 35.42 3.55 1.68
CA MET A 1 34.87 3.61 1.63
C MET A 1 34.21 3.51 1.90
N VAL A 2 34.21 3.49 2.08
CA VAL A 2 33.47 3.41 2.41
C VAL A 2 32.67 3.63 2.62
N GLY A 3 32.51 3.81 2.62
CA GLY A 3 31.65 4.05 2.91
C GLY A 3 30.84 4.23 2.67
N THR A 4 30.75 4.58 2.49
CA THR A 4 29.85 4.78 2.31
C THR A 4 28.91 4.37 2.44
N PHE A 5 28.81 4.11 2.50
CA PHE A 5 27.83 3.61 2.61
C PHE A 5 26.99 3.79 3.27
N LYS A 6 27.03 4.12 3.64
CA LYS A 6 26.27 4.22 4.28
C LYS A 6 25.36 4.69 4.31
N LEU A 7 25.27 5.11 4.13
CA LEU A 7 24.42 5.57 4.17
C LEU A 7 23.47 5.31 3.94
N LYS A 8 23.36 5.08 3.66
CA LYS A 8 22.36 4.79 3.48
C LYS A 8 21.67 4.23 4.14
N LEU A 9 21.92 4.06 4.51
CA LEU A 9 21.23 3.52 5.17
C LEU A 9 20.45 4.04 5.95
N ARG A 10 20.53 4.58 6.05
CA ARG A 10 19.74 5.12 6.68
C ARG A 10 18.83 5.61 6.15
N GLU A 11 18.74 5.35 5.53
CA GLU A 11 17.90 5.81 4.99
C GLU A 11 16.80 5.87 5.51
N PRO A 12 16.62 6.62 5.78
CA PRO A 12 15.52 6.75 6.48
C PRO A 12 14.40 6.11 6.04
N GLU A 13 13.70 5.76 6.95
CA GLU A 13 12.70 5.03 6.67
C GLU A 13 11.71 5.71 5.93
N PRO A 14 11.36 5.25 4.89
CA PRO A 14 10.42 5.91 4.07
C PRO A 14 9.08 5.91 4.69
N VAL A 15 8.28 6.81 4.25
CA VAL A 15 6.90 6.83 4.60
C VAL A 15 6.23 5.62 4.01
N LYS A 16 5.49 4.91 4.83
CA LYS A 16 4.63 3.86 4.36
C LYS A 16 3.25 4.45 4.20
N ARG A 17 2.52 3.99 3.22
CA ARG A 17 1.14 4.38 3.07
C ARG A 17 0.28 3.27 3.64
N VAL A 18 -0.47 3.60 4.69
CA VAL A 18 -1.24 2.63 5.42
C VAL A 18 -2.71 2.99 5.30
N LEU A 19 -3.52 1.99 5.05
CA LEU A 19 -4.96 2.13 4.97
C LEU A 19 -5.59 1.33 6.10
N LYS A 20 -6.85 1.58 6.38
CA LYS A 20 -7.62 0.74 7.27
C LYS A 20 -8.87 0.30 6.53
N HIS A 21 -9.02 -0.98 6.33
CA HIS A 21 -10.21 -1.55 5.71
C HIS A 21 -10.96 -2.36 6.74
N ILE A 22 -12.24 -2.07 6.89
CA ILE A 22 -13.06 -2.76 7.85
C ILE A 22 -14.00 -3.67 7.09
N ARG A 23 -13.87 -4.97 7.30
CA ARG A 23 -14.75 -5.92 6.66
C ARG A 23 -15.87 -6.30 7.61
N VAL A 24 -17.09 -6.00 7.23
CA VAL A 24 -18.26 -6.36 8.01
C VAL A 24 -19.26 -6.98 7.05
N GLY A 25 -19.48 -8.27 7.16
CA GLY A 25 -20.38 -8.98 6.29
C GLY A 25 -19.92 -8.91 4.85
N GLU A 26 -20.86 -8.90 3.91
CA GLU A 26 -20.51 -8.91 2.50
C GLU A 26 -20.30 -7.51 1.95
N SER A 27 -20.79 -6.49 2.64
CA SER A 27 -20.83 -5.15 2.04
C SER A 27 -19.45 -4.52 1.94
N THR A 28 -18.50 -4.95 2.77
CA THR A 28 -17.17 -4.36 2.77
C THR A 28 -16.08 -5.40 2.59
N LYS A 29 -16.38 -6.51 1.92
CA LYS A 29 -15.39 -7.57 1.81
C LYS A 29 -14.26 -7.27 0.84
N THR A 30 -14.43 -6.31 -0.04
CA THR A 30 -13.45 -6.00 -1.06
C THR A 30 -12.81 -4.65 -0.80
N CYS A 31 -11.48 -4.63 -0.67
CA CYS A 31 -10.73 -3.39 -0.60
C CYS A 31 -10.33 -3.03 -2.03
N GLU A 32 -10.69 -1.84 -2.46
CA GLU A 32 -10.43 -1.40 -3.84
C GLU A 32 -9.47 -0.22 -3.81
N ILE A 33 -8.51 -0.24 -4.70
CA ILE A 33 -7.54 0.83 -4.84
C ILE A 33 -7.40 1.14 -6.31
N THR A 34 -7.47 2.43 -6.66
CA THR A 34 -7.15 2.89 -8.01
C THR A 34 -6.03 3.89 -7.88
N LEU A 35 -4.95 3.66 -8.60
CA LEU A 35 -3.80 4.54 -8.48
C LEU A 35 -3.11 4.75 -9.83
N THR A 36 -2.34 5.83 -9.89
CA THR A 36 -1.44 6.07 -11.00
C THR A 36 -0.05 6.21 -10.40
N SER A 37 0.86 5.37 -10.85
CA SER A 37 2.24 5.42 -10.38
C SER A 37 3.16 5.05 -11.53
N THR A 38 4.22 5.83 -11.72
CA THR A 38 5.19 5.56 -12.78
C THR A 38 6.23 4.55 -12.35
N LYS A 39 6.33 4.29 -11.04
CA LYS A 39 7.29 3.33 -10.52
C LYS A 39 6.55 2.28 -9.72
N TYR A 40 7.19 1.15 -9.51
CA TYR A 40 6.53 0.02 -8.88
C TYR A 40 6.33 0.24 -7.38
N VAL A 41 5.16 -0.15 -6.91
CA VAL A 41 4.86 -0.21 -5.48
C VAL A 41 4.36 -1.62 -5.18
N ASN A 42 4.35 -1.97 -3.91
CA ASN A 42 3.84 -3.26 -3.46
C ASN A 42 2.70 -3.02 -2.50
N ILE A 43 1.67 -3.85 -2.56
CA ILE A 43 0.52 -3.72 -1.69
C ILE A 43 0.42 -4.97 -0.84
N TYR A 44 0.59 -4.81 0.46
CA TYR A 44 0.43 -5.88 1.43
C TYR A 44 -0.97 -5.72 2.00
N TRP A 45 -1.85 -6.64 1.70
CA TRP A 45 -3.27 -6.45 1.98
C TRP A 45 -3.65 -6.60 3.46
N GLY A 46 -2.75 -7.14 4.27
CA GLY A 46 -2.99 -7.23 5.71
C GLY A 46 -3.52 -8.56 6.17
N ASP A 47 -3.68 -9.52 5.26
CA ASP A 47 -4.14 -10.86 5.60
C ASP A 47 -3.15 -11.92 5.09
N GLY A 48 -1.94 -11.50 4.75
CA GLY A 48 -0.94 -12.41 4.21
C GLY A 48 -0.83 -12.35 2.70
N SER A 49 -1.75 -11.70 2.02
CA SER A 49 -1.71 -11.58 0.57
C SER A 49 -0.92 -10.33 0.17
N VAL A 50 -0.25 -10.40 -0.96
CA VAL A 50 0.61 -9.32 -1.45
C VAL A 50 0.48 -9.22 -2.95
N ASP A 51 0.37 -7.99 -3.46
CA ASP A 51 0.50 -7.71 -4.88
C ASP A 51 1.81 -6.97 -5.08
N TYR A 52 2.73 -7.55 -5.85
CA TYR A 52 4.03 -6.95 -6.09
C TYR A 52 4.05 -6.22 -7.42
N ASP A 53 4.94 -5.24 -7.51
CA ASP A 53 5.25 -4.58 -8.79
C ASP A 53 4.02 -3.97 -9.45
N VAL A 54 3.29 -3.19 -8.68
CA VAL A 54 2.09 -2.54 -9.15
C VAL A 54 2.46 -1.16 -9.69
N ALA A 55 2.17 -0.90 -10.96
CA ALA A 55 2.42 0.39 -11.57
C ALA A 55 1.53 0.55 -12.78
N GLY A 56 1.15 1.78 -13.09
CA GLY A 56 0.32 2.03 -14.26
C GLY A 56 -0.48 3.30 -14.09
N LYS A 57 -1.30 3.59 -15.08
CA LYS A 57 -2.14 4.77 -15.06
C LYS A 57 -3.57 4.33 -14.80
N ASP A 58 -4.20 4.95 -13.80
CA ASP A 58 -5.58 4.62 -13.42
C ASP A 58 -5.75 3.12 -13.24
N LEU A 59 -4.76 2.50 -12.61
CA LEU A 59 -4.74 1.07 -12.42
C LEU A 59 -5.61 0.70 -11.25
N ALA A 60 -6.57 -0.20 -11.46
CA ALA A 60 -7.47 -0.64 -10.41
C ALA A 60 -7.00 -1.99 -9.89
N VAL A 61 -6.82 -2.09 -8.60
CA VAL A 61 -6.48 -3.36 -7.94
C VAL A 61 -7.44 -3.56 -6.80
N SER A 62 -7.72 -4.80 -6.46
CA SER A 62 -8.67 -5.08 -5.39
C SER A 62 -8.30 -6.39 -4.71
N HIS A 63 -8.82 -6.58 -3.52
CA HIS A 63 -8.59 -7.78 -2.75
C HIS A 63 -9.80 -8.08 -1.88
N ASP A 64 -10.24 -9.33 -1.89
CA ASP A 64 -11.37 -9.77 -1.08
C ASP A 64 -10.86 -10.40 0.19
N TYR A 65 -11.40 -9.95 1.32
CA TYR A 65 -11.07 -10.54 2.62
C TYR A 65 -12.05 -11.64 2.95
N ALA A 66 -11.56 -12.73 3.53
CA ALA A 66 -12.39 -13.88 3.80
C ALA A 66 -13.28 -13.71 5.03
N GLU A 67 -12.78 -13.01 6.04
CA GLU A 67 -13.47 -12.92 7.33
C GLU A 67 -13.62 -11.48 7.76
N ASN A 68 -14.64 -11.24 8.58
CA ASN A 68 -14.84 -9.92 9.13
C ASN A 68 -13.66 -9.54 10.01
N GLY A 69 -13.36 -8.25 10.06
CA GLY A 69 -12.27 -7.75 10.87
C GLY A 69 -11.74 -6.46 10.32
N ASP A 70 -10.73 -5.94 11.02
CA ASP A 70 -10.03 -4.74 10.58
C ASP A 70 -8.73 -5.18 9.95
N TYR A 71 -8.48 -4.72 8.74
CA TYR A 71 -7.27 -5.04 8.01
C TYR A 71 -6.54 -3.75 7.70
N PHE A 72 -5.22 -3.82 7.68
CA PHE A 72 -4.40 -2.65 7.44
C PHE A 72 -3.52 -2.86 6.22
N PRO A 73 -4.05 -2.60 5.03
CA PRO A 73 -3.21 -2.67 3.84
C PRO A 73 -2.08 -1.67 3.91
N VAL A 74 -0.89 -2.09 3.52
CA VAL A 74 0.30 -1.26 3.56
C VAL A 74 0.90 -1.21 2.17
N ILE A 75 1.19 0.00 1.69
CA ILE A 75 1.78 0.20 0.38
C ILE A 75 3.23 0.62 0.58
N THR A 76 4.15 -0.13 -0.03
CA THR A 76 5.57 0.13 0.09
C THR A 76 6.17 0.28 -1.30
N GLY A 77 7.45 0.58 -1.35
CA GLY A 77 8.15 0.73 -2.62
C GLY A 77 8.29 2.19 -2.99
N CYS A 78 8.08 2.50 -4.25
CA CYS A 78 8.28 3.87 -4.74
C CYS A 78 7.02 4.70 -4.49
N ILE A 79 6.62 4.81 -3.24
CA ILE A 79 5.37 5.48 -2.91
C ILE A 79 5.38 6.97 -3.23
N ASP A 80 6.57 7.58 -3.29
CA ASP A 80 6.66 8.99 -3.66
C ASP A 80 6.31 9.24 -5.11
N GLU A 81 6.27 8.18 -5.92
CA GLU A 81 5.94 8.32 -7.34
C GLU A 81 4.45 8.12 -7.62
N ILE A 82 3.65 7.93 -6.60
CA ILE A 82 2.22 7.80 -6.77
C ILE A 82 1.64 9.18 -7.06
N GLU A 83 1.02 9.32 -8.22
CA GLU A 83 0.48 10.60 -8.66
C GLU A 83 -0.97 10.79 -8.27
N SER A 84 -1.73 9.70 -8.22
CA SER A 84 -3.12 9.77 -7.78
C SER A 84 -3.46 8.47 -7.07
N PHE A 85 -4.42 8.56 -6.15
CA PHE A 85 -4.76 7.41 -5.32
C PHE A 85 -6.18 7.57 -4.79
N THR A 86 -7.02 6.57 -5.04
CA THR A 86 -8.35 6.53 -4.46
C THR A 86 -8.62 5.13 -3.93
N THR A 87 -9.45 5.03 -2.90
CA THR A 87 -9.72 3.75 -2.28
C THR A 87 -11.04 3.84 -1.50
N ASN A 88 -11.67 2.69 -1.28
CA ASN A 88 -12.84 2.62 -0.42
C ASN A 88 -12.45 2.39 1.04
N ALA A 89 -11.16 2.26 1.34
CA ALA A 89 -10.68 2.12 2.70
C ALA A 89 -10.43 3.50 3.31
N ILE A 90 -10.18 3.53 4.61
CA ILE A 90 -9.83 4.76 5.31
C ILE A 90 -8.33 4.98 5.14
N ILE A 91 -7.96 6.17 4.72
CA ILE A 91 -6.55 6.48 4.52
C ILE A 91 -5.95 6.94 5.83
N VAL A 92 -4.88 6.28 6.25
CA VAL A 92 -4.24 6.55 7.51
C VAL A 92 -2.75 6.81 7.33
N TRP A 93 -2.27 7.44 6.38
CA TRP A 93 -0.84 7.54 6.09
C TRP A 93 0.00 7.73 7.35
N GLU A 94 0.88 6.75 7.64
CA GLU A 94 1.78 6.83 8.78
C GLU A 94 3.18 7.16 8.31
N ARG A 95 3.91 7.89 9.14
CA ARG A 95 5.31 8.17 8.87
C ARG A 95 6.14 7.54 9.96
N ILE A 96 7.14 6.82 9.55
CA ILE A 96 8.00 6.10 10.49
C ILE A 96 9.14 7.01 10.92
#